data_15e1b42dd8f1b82c42b90314c88f79d0
#
_entry.id   15e1b42dd8f1b82c42b90314c88f79d0
#
_cell.length_a   1.000
_cell.length_b   1.000
_cell.length_c   1.000
_cell.angle_alpha   90.00
_cell.angle_beta   90.00
_cell.angle_gamma   90.00
#
_symmetry.space_group_name_H-M   'P 1'
#
loop_
_entity.id
_entity.type
_entity.pdbx_description
1 polymer ?
#
loop_
_entity_poly.entity_id
_entity_poly.type
_entity_poly.pdbx_seq_one_letter_code
_entity_poly.pdbx_strand_id
1 'polypeptide(L)'
;MKTDIQTKLKTLFDEKIKNRKAMFIPIAGVAAFMLVGYAGVDHEKPEIVSSHIQIPYGEKFDTDAIDVVDNHDSRSELLVEADDDSLDVKQLGTYQVEVRATDQFNNTDVKTIQVDVVDEEAPKLKMLGANDGYYIEVPVYGSQDLSSYIKAVDNVDGDVTPFIESDKQLDTSKQGTQTINVSVSDNSGNTTEEAFKFFIADMQ
;
A
#
# COMPACT_ATOMS: atom_id res chain seq x y z
N MET A 1 17.37 21.34 11.82
CA MET A 1 16.02 21.61 12.32
C MET A 1 15.43 20.47 13.16
N LYS A 2 15.80 19.18 12.97
CA LYS A 2 15.33 18.06 13.83
C LYS A 2 15.92 18.04 15.26
N THR A 3 17.11 18.57 15.46
CA THR A 3 17.82 18.59 16.76
C THR A 3 17.18 19.53 17.78
N ASP A 4 16.44 20.54 17.34
CA ASP A 4 15.88 21.57 18.21
C ASP A 4 14.57 21.13 18.90
N ILE A 5 13.81 20.25 18.25
CA ILE A 5 12.53 19.73 18.78
C ILE A 5 12.78 18.70 19.87
N GLN A 6 13.74 17.81 19.67
CA GLN A 6 14.12 16.80 20.67
C GLN A 6 14.69 17.45 21.95
N THR A 7 15.44 18.52 21.80
CA THR A 7 16.00 19.26 22.94
C THR A 7 14.91 20.02 23.70
N LYS A 8 13.92 20.59 22.99
CA LYS A 8 12.77 21.26 23.61
C LYS A 8 11.83 20.29 24.34
N LEU A 9 11.60 19.10 23.78
CA LEU A 9 10.80 18.06 24.44
C LEU A 9 11.48 17.56 25.72
N LYS A 10 12.80 17.35 25.67
CA LYS A 10 13.57 16.91 26.83
C LYS A 10 13.56 17.96 27.98
N THR A 11 13.69 19.24 27.63
CA THR A 11 13.61 20.32 28.62
C THR A 11 12.22 20.48 29.24
N LEU A 12 11.16 20.33 28.44
CA LEU A 12 9.78 20.36 28.96
C LEU A 12 9.47 19.16 29.87
N PHE A 13 10.04 18.00 29.56
CA PHE A 13 9.88 16.79 30.38
C PHE A 13 10.63 16.94 31.71
N ASP A 14 11.85 17.44 31.69
CA ASP A 14 12.66 17.66 32.88
C ASP A 14 12.10 18.77 33.79
N GLU A 15 11.48 19.82 33.23
CA GLU A 15 10.77 20.84 34.03
C GLU A 15 9.52 20.29 34.73
N LYS A 16 8.76 19.42 34.00
CA LYS A 16 7.56 18.80 34.58
C LYS A 16 7.86 17.84 35.72
N ILE A 17 9.03 17.17 35.67
CA ILE A 17 9.52 16.32 36.77
C ILE A 17 10.05 17.14 37.93
N LYS A 18 10.73 18.27 37.68
CA LYS A 18 11.28 19.14 38.73
C LYS A 18 10.20 19.78 39.62
N ASN A 19 9.06 20.16 39.02
CA ASN A 19 7.95 20.77 39.77
C ASN A 19 7.14 19.77 40.63
N ARG A 20 7.36 18.44 40.48
CA ARG A 20 6.73 17.43 41.35
C ARG A 20 7.50 17.07 42.62
N LYS A 21 8.69 17.66 42.87
CA LYS A 21 9.53 17.31 44.02
C LYS A 21 9.36 18.19 45.27
N ALA A 22 8.38 19.08 45.32
CA ALA A 22 8.18 19.94 46.46
C ALA A 22 6.75 19.87 47.01
N MET A 23 6.37 18.72 47.56
CA MET A 23 5.27 18.67 48.51
C MET A 23 5.54 17.57 49.54
N PHE A 24 6.16 17.99 50.67
CA PHE A 24 6.28 17.17 51.87
C PHE A 24 4.90 17.03 52.51
N ILE A 25 4.31 15.84 52.50
CA ILE A 25 3.08 15.48 53.21
C ILE A 25 3.47 14.59 54.39
N PRO A 26 2.93 14.83 55.61
CA PRO A 26 3.32 14.08 56.81
C PRO A 26 2.90 12.60 56.73
N ILE A 27 3.70 11.77 57.34
CA ILE A 27 3.81 10.30 57.25
C ILE A 27 2.49 9.51 57.43
N ALA A 28 1.42 10.06 57.99
CA ALA A 28 0.16 9.35 58.21
C ALA A 28 -0.76 9.29 56.95
N GLY A 29 -0.47 10.06 55.90
CA GLY A 29 -1.25 10.10 54.66
C GLY A 29 -0.61 9.33 53.47
N VAL A 30 0.65 8.90 53.64
CA VAL A 30 1.45 8.36 52.53
C VAL A 30 0.97 6.98 52.04
N ALA A 31 0.43 6.14 52.97
CA ALA A 31 -0.06 4.81 52.60
C ALA A 31 -1.35 4.85 51.76
N ALA A 32 -2.25 5.81 52.02
CA ALA A 32 -3.48 5.95 51.23
C ALA A 32 -3.24 6.60 49.87
N PHE A 33 -2.22 7.48 49.74
CA PHE A 33 -1.87 8.10 48.46
C PHE A 33 -1.10 7.18 47.53
N MET A 34 -0.29 6.25 48.06
CA MET A 34 0.37 5.23 47.24
C MET A 34 -0.61 4.21 46.66
N LEU A 35 -1.69 3.89 47.39
CA LEU A 35 -2.72 2.97 46.88
C LEU A 35 -3.61 3.61 45.78
N VAL A 36 -3.87 4.92 45.88
CA VAL A 36 -4.66 5.63 44.84
C VAL A 36 -3.81 5.96 43.61
N GLY A 37 -2.50 6.20 43.81
CA GLY A 37 -1.58 6.42 42.70
C GLY A 37 -1.23 5.14 41.92
N TYR A 38 -1.35 3.97 42.53
CA TYR A 38 -1.07 2.68 41.91
C TYR A 38 -2.27 2.13 41.12
N ALA A 39 -3.49 2.56 41.48
CA ALA A 39 -4.72 2.15 40.79
C ALA A 39 -5.00 2.88 39.47
N GLY A 40 -4.13 3.83 39.07
CA GLY A 40 -4.28 4.61 37.83
C GLY A 40 -3.07 4.53 36.89
N VAL A 41 -2.12 3.62 37.14
CA VAL A 41 -0.97 3.38 36.26
C VAL A 41 -1.22 2.09 35.51
N ASP A 42 -1.26 2.17 34.21
CA ASP A 42 -1.31 0.99 33.37
C ASP A 42 0.02 0.24 33.39
N HIS A 43 -0.03 -1.08 33.53
CA HIS A 43 1.12 -1.97 33.59
C HIS A 43 1.01 -3.07 32.52
N GLU A 44 -0.06 -3.09 31.77
CA GLU A 44 -0.24 -4.01 30.66
C GLU A 44 0.37 -3.37 29.39
N LYS A 45 0.94 -4.19 28.53
CA LYS A 45 1.50 -3.73 27.27
C LYS A 45 0.44 -3.83 26.17
N PRO A 46 0.50 -2.98 25.15
CA PRO A 46 -0.31 -3.17 23.97
C PRO A 46 -0.05 -4.53 23.34
N GLU A 47 -1.01 -5.06 22.59
CA GLU A 47 -0.90 -6.29 21.84
C GLU A 47 -0.95 -5.99 20.34
N ILE A 48 0.11 -6.38 19.60
CA ILE A 48 0.13 -6.32 18.16
C ILE A 48 -0.65 -7.54 17.62
N VAL A 49 -1.87 -7.29 17.15
CA VAL A 49 -2.79 -8.34 16.68
C VAL A 49 -2.36 -8.84 15.30
N SER A 50 -2.04 -7.93 14.39
CA SER A 50 -1.60 -8.28 13.04
C SER A 50 -0.44 -9.27 13.05
N SER A 51 -0.51 -10.28 12.19
CA SER A 51 0.58 -11.23 11.95
C SER A 51 1.00 -11.25 10.48
N HIS A 52 0.13 -10.77 9.61
CA HIS A 52 0.30 -10.73 8.16
C HIS A 52 -0.49 -9.55 7.59
N ILE A 53 0.12 -8.80 6.69
CA ILE A 53 -0.53 -7.76 5.90
C ILE A 53 -0.07 -7.85 4.44
N GLN A 54 -0.88 -7.34 3.52
CA GLN A 54 -0.54 -7.21 2.12
C GLN A 54 -0.47 -5.74 1.75
N ILE A 55 0.47 -5.38 0.88
CA ILE A 55 0.60 -4.05 0.31
C ILE A 55 0.76 -4.15 -1.21
N PRO A 56 0.06 -3.30 -1.98
CA PRO A 56 0.23 -3.23 -3.42
C PRO A 56 1.65 -2.80 -3.82
N TYR A 57 2.14 -3.33 -4.93
CA TYR A 57 3.44 -2.97 -5.50
C TYR A 57 3.61 -1.46 -5.64
N GLY A 58 4.70 -0.93 -5.11
CA GLY A 58 5.04 0.49 -5.16
C GLY A 58 4.35 1.39 -4.14
N GLU A 59 3.40 0.87 -3.37
CA GLU A 59 2.78 1.60 -2.26
C GLU A 59 3.69 1.61 -1.03
N LYS A 60 3.55 2.65 -0.22
CA LYS A 60 4.32 2.75 1.02
C LYS A 60 3.74 1.86 2.09
N PHE A 61 4.64 1.27 2.88
CA PHE A 61 4.26 0.66 4.13
C PHE A 61 3.72 1.71 5.10
N ASP A 62 2.53 1.46 5.66
CA ASP A 62 1.88 2.34 6.62
C ASP A 62 1.59 1.58 7.91
N THR A 63 2.14 2.09 9.02
CA THR A 63 1.91 1.50 10.34
C THR A 63 0.46 1.61 10.81
N ASP A 64 -0.35 2.48 10.20
CA ASP A 64 -1.79 2.56 10.47
C ASP A 64 -2.57 1.32 9.99
N ALA A 65 -2.00 0.54 9.06
CA ALA A 65 -2.56 -0.75 8.63
C ALA A 65 -2.34 -1.88 9.67
N ILE A 66 -1.56 -1.64 10.72
CA ILE A 66 -1.26 -2.64 11.75
C ILE A 66 -2.31 -2.54 12.86
N ASP A 67 -3.01 -3.64 13.09
CA ASP A 67 -3.95 -3.75 14.20
C ASP A 67 -3.18 -3.92 15.52
N VAL A 68 -3.38 -2.97 16.42
CA VAL A 68 -2.84 -2.97 17.78
C VAL A 68 -3.98 -2.63 18.75
N VAL A 69 -4.09 -3.39 19.80
CA VAL A 69 -5.08 -3.17 20.86
C VAL A 69 -4.38 -2.97 22.20
N ASP A 70 -5.04 -2.22 23.07
CA ASP A 70 -4.59 -1.99 24.45
C ASP A 70 -5.80 -1.96 25.38
N ASN A 71 -5.57 -2.25 26.68
CA ASN A 71 -6.64 -2.28 27.69
C ASN A 71 -7.04 -0.88 28.17
N HIS A 72 -6.18 0.12 27.96
CA HIS A 72 -6.34 1.49 28.47
C HIS A 72 -6.32 2.53 27.36
N ASP A 73 -5.39 2.42 26.42
CA ASP A 73 -5.14 3.41 25.40
C ASP A 73 -5.86 3.07 24.07
N SER A 74 -6.41 4.09 23.42
CA SER A 74 -6.94 3.92 22.06
C SER A 74 -5.82 3.81 21.02
N ARG A 75 -6.11 3.24 19.83
CA ARG A 75 -5.11 3.09 18.74
C ARG A 75 -4.36 4.39 18.42
N SER A 76 -5.04 5.54 18.47
CA SER A 76 -4.45 6.85 18.19
C SER A 76 -3.52 7.38 19.29
N GLU A 77 -3.54 6.77 20.46
CA GLU A 77 -2.69 7.11 21.61
C GLU A 77 -1.45 6.21 21.69
N LEU A 78 -1.46 5.09 20.96
CA LEU A 78 -0.34 4.17 20.86
C LEU A 78 0.69 4.68 19.85
N LEU A 79 1.98 4.62 20.24
CA LEU A 79 3.08 4.82 19.30
C LEU A 79 3.40 3.48 18.63
N VAL A 80 3.15 3.38 17.31
CA VAL A 80 3.51 2.20 16.53
C VAL A 80 4.63 2.55 15.57
N GLU A 81 5.72 1.83 15.68
CA GLU A 81 6.92 1.96 14.86
C GLU A 81 7.22 0.62 14.16
N ALA A 82 7.83 0.67 13.00
CA ALA A 82 8.25 -0.51 12.27
C ALA A 82 9.69 -0.35 11.75
N ASP A 83 10.44 -1.44 11.77
CA ASP A 83 11.72 -1.57 11.07
C ASP A 83 11.44 -2.19 9.70
N ASP A 84 11.25 -1.33 8.71
CA ASP A 84 10.95 -1.67 7.32
C ASP A 84 12.16 -1.51 6.38
N ASP A 85 13.36 -1.38 6.91
CA ASP A 85 14.61 -1.18 6.14
C ASP A 85 14.86 -2.31 5.12
N SER A 86 14.39 -3.52 5.40
CA SER A 86 14.52 -4.69 4.52
C SER A 86 13.37 -4.83 3.50
N LEU A 87 12.32 -4.03 3.61
CA LEU A 87 11.13 -4.08 2.77
C LEU A 87 11.34 -3.30 1.47
N ASP A 88 11.43 -4.02 0.35
CA ASP A 88 11.43 -3.40 -0.98
C ASP A 88 10.01 -3.45 -1.57
N VAL A 89 9.28 -2.36 -1.46
CA VAL A 89 7.92 -2.22 -2.01
C VAL A 89 7.86 -2.26 -3.54
N LYS A 90 9.00 -2.24 -4.22
CA LYS A 90 9.11 -2.39 -5.69
C LYS A 90 9.59 -3.78 -6.11
N GLN A 91 9.56 -4.73 -5.22
CA GLN A 91 9.84 -6.11 -5.52
C GLN A 91 8.76 -7.00 -4.91
N LEU A 92 8.05 -7.76 -5.73
CA LEU A 92 7.06 -8.73 -5.25
C LEU A 92 7.73 -9.76 -4.36
N GLY A 93 7.09 -10.10 -3.24
CA GLY A 93 7.62 -11.10 -2.32
C GLY A 93 7.09 -10.95 -0.91
N THR A 94 7.60 -11.83 -0.04
CA THR A 94 7.27 -11.88 1.37
C THR A 94 8.44 -11.36 2.20
N TYR A 95 8.17 -10.40 3.05
CA TYR A 95 9.14 -9.74 3.92
C TYR A 95 8.78 -9.95 5.38
N GLN A 96 9.78 -9.84 6.26
CA GLN A 96 9.58 -9.86 7.70
C GLN A 96 9.89 -8.46 8.24
N VAL A 97 8.93 -7.88 8.93
CA VAL A 97 9.03 -6.51 9.49
C VAL A 97 8.86 -6.60 11.01
N GLU A 98 9.81 -6.08 11.76
CA GLU A 98 9.68 -5.95 13.21
C GLU A 98 8.82 -4.72 13.52
N VAL A 99 7.75 -4.92 14.27
CA VAL A 99 6.83 -3.87 14.72
C VAL A 99 6.97 -3.72 16.22
N ARG A 100 6.96 -2.47 16.68
CA ARG A 100 6.98 -2.07 18.07
C ARG A 100 5.77 -1.20 18.37
N ALA A 101 4.98 -1.57 19.34
CA ALA A 101 3.87 -0.78 19.86
C ALA A 101 4.18 -0.34 21.31
N THR A 102 3.98 0.93 21.61
CA THR A 102 4.24 1.51 22.95
C THR A 102 3.04 2.36 23.37
N ASP A 103 2.56 2.14 24.61
CA ASP A 103 1.48 2.91 25.22
C ASP A 103 1.96 4.21 25.87
N GLN A 104 1.04 4.97 26.46
CA GLN A 104 1.35 6.23 27.17
C GLN A 104 2.13 6.02 28.47
N PHE A 105 2.14 4.80 29.03
CA PHE A 105 2.87 4.43 30.24
C PHE A 105 4.24 3.79 29.96
N ASN A 106 4.62 3.70 28.68
CA ASN A 106 5.85 3.09 28.15
C ASN A 106 5.90 1.56 28.31
N ASN A 107 4.74 0.88 28.41
CA ASN A 107 4.72 -0.55 28.21
C ASN A 107 4.83 -0.81 26.69
N THR A 108 5.59 -1.84 26.34
CA THR A 108 5.96 -2.07 24.92
C THR A 108 5.76 -3.52 24.54
N ASP A 109 5.15 -3.75 23.36
CA ASP A 109 5.14 -5.03 22.65
C ASP A 109 6.02 -4.95 21.42
N VAL A 110 6.65 -6.08 21.06
CA VAL A 110 7.46 -6.22 19.84
C VAL A 110 7.09 -7.52 19.18
N LYS A 111 6.77 -7.44 17.87
CA LYS A 111 6.37 -8.61 17.08
C LYS A 111 6.89 -8.49 15.65
N THR A 112 7.41 -9.59 15.13
CA THR A 112 7.70 -9.69 13.70
C THR A 112 6.43 -10.10 12.97
N ILE A 113 6.04 -9.32 11.97
CA ILE A 113 4.90 -9.61 11.08
C ILE A 113 5.38 -9.93 9.69
N GLN A 114 4.56 -10.67 8.95
CA GLN A 114 4.78 -10.91 7.52
C GLN A 114 4.15 -9.79 6.71
N VAL A 115 4.88 -9.26 5.73
CA VAL A 115 4.39 -8.27 4.77
C VAL A 115 4.57 -8.84 3.37
N ASP A 116 3.47 -9.03 2.64
CA ASP A 116 3.51 -9.47 1.26
C ASP A 116 3.34 -8.27 0.33
N VAL A 117 4.34 -8.02 -0.52
CA VAL A 117 4.21 -7.07 -1.63
C VAL A 117 3.60 -7.83 -2.80
N VAL A 118 2.40 -7.41 -3.22
CA VAL A 118 1.58 -8.09 -4.23
C VAL A 118 1.27 -7.16 -5.39
N ASP A 119 1.04 -7.75 -6.55
CA ASP A 119 0.55 -7.04 -7.71
C ASP A 119 -0.97 -7.26 -7.82
N GLU A 120 -1.71 -6.17 -7.72
CA GLU A 120 -3.18 -6.14 -7.79
C GLU A 120 -3.69 -5.30 -8.96
N GLU A 121 -2.78 -4.68 -9.75
CA GLU A 121 -3.17 -3.90 -10.92
C GLU A 121 -3.22 -4.79 -12.16
N ALA A 122 -4.31 -4.70 -12.92
CA ALA A 122 -4.39 -5.32 -14.23
C ALA A 122 -3.69 -4.46 -15.31
N PRO A 123 -3.17 -5.09 -16.37
CA PRO A 123 -2.55 -4.38 -17.48
C PRO A 123 -3.46 -3.31 -18.11
N LYS A 124 -2.88 -2.21 -18.54
CA LYS A 124 -3.58 -1.11 -19.21
C LYS A 124 -3.44 -1.24 -20.71
N LEU A 125 -4.58 -1.34 -21.41
CA LEU A 125 -4.65 -1.36 -22.85
C LEU A 125 -4.64 0.07 -23.41
N LYS A 126 -3.91 0.28 -24.51
CA LYS A 126 -3.82 1.55 -25.22
C LYS A 126 -3.88 1.38 -26.71
N MET A 127 -4.82 2.06 -27.38
CA MET A 127 -4.87 2.17 -28.83
C MET A 127 -3.71 3.00 -29.38
N LEU A 128 -3.11 2.55 -30.47
CA LEU A 128 -2.09 3.28 -31.23
C LEU A 128 -2.73 3.89 -32.47
N GLY A 129 -2.56 5.22 -32.65
CA GLY A 129 -3.07 5.90 -33.85
C GLY A 129 -4.60 5.99 -33.96
N ALA A 130 -5.31 5.94 -32.82
CA ALA A 130 -6.77 6.08 -32.83
C ALA A 130 -7.19 7.51 -33.22
N ASN A 131 -8.17 7.63 -34.12
CA ASN A 131 -8.82 8.88 -34.45
C ASN A 131 -9.88 9.20 -33.38
N ASP A 132 -9.77 10.37 -32.73
CA ASP A 132 -10.67 10.85 -31.69
C ASP A 132 -10.93 9.85 -30.53
N GLY A 133 -10.07 8.81 -30.40
CA GLY A 133 -10.16 7.81 -29.33
C GLY A 133 -11.26 6.75 -29.51
N TYR A 134 -11.96 6.71 -30.65
CA TYR A 134 -13.12 5.84 -30.82
C TYR A 134 -12.91 4.62 -31.73
N TYR A 135 -11.99 4.69 -32.68
CA TYR A 135 -11.68 3.57 -33.57
C TYR A 135 -10.27 3.68 -34.13
N ILE A 136 -9.76 2.53 -34.54
CA ILE A 136 -8.46 2.39 -35.22
C ILE A 136 -8.68 2.25 -36.72
N GLU A 137 -8.09 3.14 -37.52
CA GLU A 137 -8.11 3.03 -38.95
C GLU A 137 -7.06 2.00 -39.44
N VAL A 138 -7.49 1.07 -40.26
CA VAL A 138 -6.65 0.01 -40.81
C VAL A 138 -6.79 0.00 -42.33
N PRO A 139 -5.68 0.04 -43.09
CA PRO A 139 -5.76 -0.09 -44.55
C PRO A 139 -6.24 -1.49 -44.94
N VAL A 140 -6.98 -1.55 -46.02
CA VAL A 140 -7.31 -2.84 -46.66
C VAL A 140 -6.01 -3.61 -46.93
N TYR A 141 -5.99 -4.89 -46.58
CA TYR A 141 -4.80 -5.75 -46.57
C TYR A 141 -3.67 -5.29 -45.65
N GLY A 142 -3.97 -4.41 -44.64
CA GLY A 142 -3.05 -4.04 -43.60
C GLY A 142 -2.74 -5.19 -42.63
N SER A 143 -1.98 -4.91 -41.60
CA SER A 143 -1.64 -5.91 -40.60
C SER A 143 -2.89 -6.51 -39.94
N GLN A 144 -2.87 -7.82 -39.71
CA GLN A 144 -3.88 -8.53 -38.93
C GLN A 144 -3.42 -8.73 -37.48
N ASP A 145 -2.17 -8.39 -37.20
CA ASP A 145 -1.58 -8.46 -35.85
C ASP A 145 -2.03 -7.27 -35.00
N LEU A 146 -2.78 -7.57 -33.96
CA LEU A 146 -3.33 -6.55 -33.05
C LEU A 146 -2.24 -5.75 -32.34
N SER A 147 -1.03 -6.30 -32.14
CA SER A 147 0.10 -5.58 -31.54
C SER A 147 0.57 -4.37 -32.36
N SER A 148 0.20 -4.32 -33.63
CA SER A 148 0.42 -3.15 -34.52
C SER A 148 -0.47 -1.96 -34.13
N TYR A 149 -1.56 -2.19 -33.44
CA TYR A 149 -2.62 -1.22 -33.16
C TYR A 149 -2.92 -1.03 -31.70
N ILE A 150 -2.56 -1.99 -30.84
CA ILE A 150 -2.85 -1.98 -29.41
C ILE A 150 -1.57 -2.31 -28.66
N LYS A 151 -1.29 -1.56 -27.60
CA LYS A 151 -0.28 -1.87 -26.61
C LYS A 151 -0.93 -2.21 -25.29
N ALA A 152 -0.31 -3.15 -24.58
CA ALA A 152 -0.64 -3.49 -23.21
C ALA A 152 0.59 -3.24 -22.33
N VAL A 153 0.41 -2.50 -21.24
CA VAL A 153 1.49 -2.19 -20.31
C VAL A 153 0.98 -2.40 -18.90
N ASP A 154 1.80 -3.08 -18.12
CA ASP A 154 1.57 -3.35 -16.72
C ASP A 154 2.59 -2.62 -15.83
N ASN A 155 2.23 -2.36 -14.57
CA ASN A 155 3.08 -1.63 -13.63
C ASN A 155 4.25 -2.47 -13.08
N VAL A 156 4.11 -3.81 -13.07
CA VAL A 156 5.12 -4.76 -12.60
C VAL A 156 5.82 -5.44 -13.78
N ASP A 157 5.04 -5.99 -14.72
CA ASP A 157 5.55 -6.81 -15.83
C ASP A 157 6.01 -5.98 -17.05
N GLY A 158 5.67 -4.69 -17.09
CA GLY A 158 6.04 -3.79 -18.18
C GLY A 158 5.25 -4.05 -19.45
N ASP A 159 5.91 -4.29 -20.59
CA ASP A 159 5.26 -4.50 -21.89
C ASP A 159 4.73 -5.94 -22.00
N VAL A 160 3.43 -6.10 -21.79
CA VAL A 160 2.68 -7.36 -21.91
C VAL A 160 1.91 -7.47 -23.23
N THR A 161 2.19 -6.60 -24.21
CA THR A 161 1.58 -6.62 -25.55
C THR A 161 1.65 -7.99 -26.22
N PRO A 162 2.74 -8.79 -26.12
CA PRO A 162 2.80 -10.12 -26.72
C PRO A 162 1.79 -11.14 -26.17
N PHE A 163 1.18 -10.85 -25.02
CA PHE A 163 0.20 -11.73 -24.35
C PHE A 163 -1.24 -11.32 -24.63
N ILE A 164 -1.46 -10.36 -25.56
CA ILE A 164 -2.80 -9.98 -26.00
C ILE A 164 -3.47 -11.16 -26.68
N GLU A 165 -4.64 -11.53 -26.18
CA GLU A 165 -5.55 -12.50 -26.79
C GLU A 165 -6.77 -11.79 -27.37
N SER A 166 -7.49 -12.44 -28.28
CA SER A 166 -8.70 -11.88 -28.89
C SER A 166 -9.73 -12.96 -29.20
N ASP A 167 -11.02 -12.56 -29.18
CA ASP A 167 -12.15 -13.44 -29.47
C ASP A 167 -12.18 -13.90 -30.94
N LYS A 168 -11.56 -13.13 -31.84
CA LYS A 168 -11.46 -13.44 -33.27
C LYS A 168 -10.32 -12.68 -33.95
N GLN A 169 -9.89 -13.17 -35.09
CA GLN A 169 -8.88 -12.51 -35.91
C GLN A 169 -9.45 -11.26 -36.60
N LEU A 170 -8.63 -10.20 -36.69
CA LEU A 170 -8.94 -9.02 -37.47
C LEU A 170 -8.89 -9.35 -38.99
N ASP A 171 -10.02 -9.26 -39.70
CA ASP A 171 -10.09 -9.47 -41.15
C ASP A 171 -9.89 -8.15 -41.91
N THR A 172 -8.67 -7.90 -42.35
CA THR A 172 -8.32 -6.68 -43.11
C THR A 172 -8.63 -6.78 -44.61
N SER A 173 -9.15 -7.92 -45.10
CA SER A 173 -9.50 -8.10 -46.51
C SER A 173 -10.83 -7.45 -46.88
N LYS A 174 -11.67 -7.11 -45.91
CA LYS A 174 -13.01 -6.56 -46.13
C LYS A 174 -13.14 -5.18 -45.52
N GLN A 175 -13.57 -4.23 -46.34
CA GLN A 175 -13.92 -2.89 -45.85
C GLN A 175 -15.09 -2.92 -44.89
N GLY A 176 -15.06 -1.98 -43.91
CA GLY A 176 -16.12 -1.82 -42.92
C GLY A 176 -15.59 -1.81 -41.49
N THR A 177 -16.52 -1.80 -40.54
CA THR A 177 -16.18 -1.76 -39.13
C THR A 177 -16.21 -3.17 -38.53
N GLN A 178 -15.18 -3.51 -37.79
CA GLN A 178 -15.10 -4.72 -36.97
C GLN A 178 -14.88 -4.35 -35.50
N THR A 179 -15.54 -5.07 -34.62
CA THR A 179 -15.27 -4.97 -33.14
C THR A 179 -14.58 -6.25 -32.75
N ILE A 180 -13.42 -6.14 -32.13
CA ILE A 180 -12.63 -7.24 -31.58
C ILE A 180 -12.61 -7.08 -30.05
N ASN A 181 -13.00 -8.13 -29.33
CA ASN A 181 -12.80 -8.19 -27.89
C ASN A 181 -11.39 -8.70 -27.62
N VAL A 182 -10.67 -7.96 -26.82
CA VAL A 182 -9.27 -8.20 -26.50
C VAL A 182 -9.15 -8.45 -25.02
N SER A 183 -8.37 -9.43 -24.62
CA SER A 183 -7.98 -9.68 -23.24
C SER A 183 -6.48 -9.74 -23.11
N VAL A 184 -5.96 -9.36 -21.94
CA VAL A 184 -4.56 -9.49 -21.58
C VAL A 184 -4.44 -9.71 -20.10
N SER A 185 -3.59 -10.65 -19.70
CA SER A 185 -3.27 -10.92 -18.30
C SER A 185 -1.79 -10.69 -18.05
N ASP A 186 -1.48 -10.24 -16.83
CA ASP A 186 -0.13 -10.20 -16.30
C ASP A 186 0.31 -11.56 -15.72
N ASN A 187 1.52 -11.62 -15.16
CA ASN A 187 2.04 -12.82 -14.50
C ASN A 187 1.41 -13.08 -13.12
N SER A 188 0.80 -12.06 -12.51
CA SER A 188 0.09 -12.14 -11.23
C SER A 188 -1.34 -12.67 -11.38
N GLY A 189 -1.85 -12.70 -12.64
CA GLY A 189 -3.18 -13.18 -12.99
C GLY A 189 -4.25 -12.10 -13.05
N ASN A 190 -3.88 -10.82 -12.91
CA ASN A 190 -4.81 -9.72 -13.12
C ASN A 190 -5.09 -9.57 -14.62
N THR A 191 -6.34 -9.35 -14.97
CA THR A 191 -6.79 -9.39 -16.38
C THR A 191 -7.57 -8.13 -16.74
N THR A 192 -7.28 -7.59 -17.90
CA THR A 192 -8.08 -6.53 -18.55
C THR A 192 -8.74 -7.06 -19.79
N GLU A 193 -10.03 -6.76 -19.95
CA GLU A 193 -10.81 -7.05 -21.15
C GLU A 193 -11.40 -5.75 -21.72
N GLU A 194 -11.24 -5.53 -23.03
CA GLU A 194 -11.76 -4.33 -23.70
C GLU A 194 -12.15 -4.64 -25.15
N ALA A 195 -13.19 -3.96 -25.64
CA ALA A 195 -13.66 -4.07 -27.02
C ALA A 195 -13.13 -2.92 -27.88
N PHE A 196 -12.35 -3.25 -28.90
CA PHE A 196 -11.78 -2.28 -29.83
C PHE A 196 -12.53 -2.28 -31.18
N LYS A 197 -12.77 -1.09 -31.71
CA LYS A 197 -13.36 -0.90 -33.02
C LYS A 197 -12.26 -0.60 -34.05
N PHE A 198 -12.26 -1.39 -35.14
CA PHE A 198 -11.36 -1.23 -36.26
C PHE A 198 -12.19 -0.81 -37.48
N PHE A 199 -11.78 0.24 -38.16
CA PHE A 199 -12.38 0.70 -39.42
C PHE A 199 -11.43 0.39 -40.55
N ILE A 200 -11.79 -0.58 -41.40
CA ILE A 200 -10.99 -1.03 -42.54
C ILE A 200 -11.42 -0.26 -43.78
N ALA A 201 -10.51 0.52 -44.36
CA ALA A 201 -10.77 1.38 -45.52
C ALA A 201 -9.57 1.44 -46.45
N ASP A 202 -9.85 1.79 -47.73
CA ASP A 202 -8.79 2.20 -48.66
C ASP A 202 -8.25 3.56 -48.20
N MET A 203 -7.00 3.57 -47.79
CA MET A 203 -6.29 4.81 -47.49
C MET A 203 -5.65 5.34 -48.78
N GLN A 204 -6.20 6.44 -49.30
CA GLN A 204 -5.67 7.12 -50.50
C GLN A 204 -4.45 7.98 -50.12
#